data_3bca08b7b205f88115693e4a92756386
#
_entry.id   3bca08b7b205f88115693e4a92756386
#
_cell.length_a   1.000
_cell.length_b   1.000
_cell.length_c   1.000
_cell.angle_alpha   90.00
_cell.angle_beta   90.00
_cell.angle_gamma   90.00
#
_symmetry.space_group_name_H-M   'P 1'
#
loop_
_entity.id
_entity.type
_entity.pdbx_description
1 polymer ?
#
loop_
_entity_poly.entity_id
_entity_poly.type
_entity_poly.pdbx_seq_one_letter_code
_entity_poly.pdbx_strand_id
1 'polypeptide(L)'
;MVIKQQYYTSCRTQNTSGFQIKAESPGIEGNVRQILNQLTGYVIPQRADSRDISTHPVALRYFTQNGQAFLVSSQSNGEDEYQRPGNFFAHSVVGDIKEISEFTAPIFYWRSPFWISHDNSNQTKLPILSEFEPEILFDYDSIWNFINQGKRLEWLEKLLCAVIDYPQSQRKIIILDDNESVAFWIACISTAFTARYAQKLSFATYHHDPYTAPFTIVGT
;
A
#
# COMPACT_ATOMS: atom_id res chain seq x y z
N MET A 1 -10.30 7.38 -18.38
CA MET A 1 -9.79 6.95 -17.06
C MET A 1 -10.77 7.35 -15.99
N VAL A 2 -11.11 6.48 -15.05
CA VAL A 2 -12.02 6.75 -13.93
C VAL A 2 -11.41 6.16 -12.68
N ILE A 3 -10.56 6.92 -12.01
CA ILE A 3 -9.95 6.49 -10.75
C ILE A 3 -10.68 7.13 -9.58
N LYS A 4 -11.21 6.30 -8.71
CA LYS A 4 -11.94 6.70 -7.51
C LYS A 4 -11.04 6.65 -6.29
N GLN A 5 -11.32 7.51 -5.33
CA GLN A 5 -10.53 7.68 -4.12
C GLN A 5 -11.37 7.42 -2.86
N GLN A 6 -10.73 6.98 -1.79
CA GLN A 6 -11.34 6.85 -0.47
C GLN A 6 -10.33 7.23 0.62
N TYR A 7 -10.79 7.99 1.62
CA TYR A 7 -10.09 8.27 2.87
C TYR A 7 -10.74 7.48 4.00
N TYR A 8 -9.94 6.80 4.78
CA TYR A 8 -10.38 6.01 5.92
C TYR A 8 -9.51 6.32 7.15
N THR A 9 -10.14 6.67 8.26
CA THR A 9 -9.45 7.03 9.51
C THR A 9 -10.41 6.98 10.69
N SER A 10 -9.91 7.10 11.91
CA SER A 10 -10.78 7.39 13.05
C SER A 10 -11.20 8.85 13.01
N CYS A 11 -12.49 9.08 12.86
CA CYS A 11 -13.07 10.41 12.84
C CYS A 11 -14.49 10.41 13.43
N ARG A 12 -15.01 11.60 13.71
CA ARG A 12 -16.39 11.79 14.18
C ARG A 12 -17.24 12.32 13.04
N THR A 13 -18.40 11.70 12.87
CA THR A 13 -19.49 12.22 12.04
C THR A 13 -20.66 12.60 12.95
N GLN A 14 -21.76 13.09 12.37
CA GLN A 14 -22.94 13.43 13.16
C GLN A 14 -23.54 12.23 13.93
N ASN A 15 -23.35 11.01 13.41
CA ASN A 15 -24.03 9.81 13.91
C ASN A 15 -23.09 8.76 14.48
N THR A 16 -21.80 8.80 14.15
CA THR A 16 -20.83 7.76 14.50
C THR A 16 -19.47 8.35 14.83
N SER A 17 -18.68 7.65 15.64
CA SER A 17 -17.28 7.97 15.89
C SER A 17 -16.43 6.69 15.84
N GLY A 18 -15.16 6.84 15.49
CA GLY A 18 -14.21 5.73 15.34
C GLY A 18 -13.77 5.54 13.89
N PHE A 19 -13.18 4.39 13.61
CA PHE A 19 -12.67 4.07 12.27
C PHE A 19 -13.81 3.92 11.25
N GLN A 20 -13.79 4.78 10.26
CA GLN A 20 -14.82 4.83 9.22
C GLN A 20 -14.31 5.54 7.96
N ILE A 21 -15.09 5.45 6.89
CA ILE A 21 -14.85 6.24 5.67
C ILE A 21 -15.09 7.70 6.00
N LYS A 22 -14.05 8.52 5.88
CA LYS A 22 -14.13 9.97 6.06
C LYS A 22 -14.64 10.67 4.82
N ALA A 23 -14.12 10.28 3.66
CA ALA A 23 -14.50 10.83 2.37
C ALA A 23 -14.32 9.79 1.26
N GLU A 24 -15.14 9.82 0.23
CA GLU A 24 -14.98 8.94 -0.92
C GLU A 24 -15.46 9.59 -2.23
N SER A 25 -14.94 9.12 -3.36
CA SER A 25 -15.44 9.49 -4.69
C SER A 25 -16.83 8.89 -4.92
N PRO A 26 -17.71 9.57 -5.67
CA PRO A 26 -19.02 9.03 -5.99
C PRO A 26 -18.91 7.74 -6.83
N GLY A 27 -19.87 6.84 -6.62
CA GLY A 27 -20.00 5.61 -7.40
C GLY A 27 -19.03 4.48 -7.00
N ILE A 28 -18.43 4.50 -5.81
CA ILE A 28 -17.77 3.32 -5.24
C ILE A 28 -18.88 2.32 -4.85
N GLU A 29 -18.88 1.17 -5.52
CA GLU A 29 -19.85 0.11 -5.28
C GLU A 29 -19.59 -0.63 -3.96
N GLY A 30 -20.62 -1.30 -3.42
CA GLY A 30 -20.52 -1.96 -2.11
C GLY A 30 -19.44 -3.04 -2.02
N ASN A 31 -19.27 -3.84 -3.08
CA ASN A 31 -18.21 -4.85 -3.17
C ASN A 31 -16.81 -4.22 -3.22
N VAL A 32 -16.64 -3.14 -3.98
CA VAL A 32 -15.37 -2.38 -4.06
C VAL A 32 -15.05 -1.76 -2.70
N ARG A 33 -16.04 -1.16 -2.05
CA ARG A 33 -15.90 -0.59 -0.70
C ARG A 33 -15.51 -1.66 0.32
N GLN A 34 -16.05 -2.86 0.22
CA GLN A 34 -15.69 -3.97 1.11
C GLN A 34 -14.22 -4.36 0.94
N ILE A 35 -13.73 -4.46 -0.30
CA ILE A 35 -12.31 -4.75 -0.58
C ILE A 35 -11.43 -3.63 -0.03
N LEU A 36 -11.75 -2.37 -0.32
CA LEU A 36 -11.00 -1.22 0.19
C LEU A 36 -10.90 -1.26 1.72
N ASN A 37 -12.01 -1.49 2.42
CA ASN A 37 -12.03 -1.55 3.88
C ASN A 37 -11.15 -2.69 4.44
N GLN A 38 -11.03 -3.82 3.73
CA GLN A 38 -10.13 -4.91 4.11
C GLN A 38 -8.65 -4.54 3.91
N LEU A 39 -8.35 -3.68 2.92
CA LEU A 39 -6.99 -3.27 2.59
C LEU A 39 -6.49 -2.07 3.41
N THR A 40 -7.37 -1.27 4.02
CA THR A 40 -7.00 -0.06 4.76
C THR A 40 -6.43 -0.31 6.14
N GLY A 41 -6.79 -1.43 6.79
CA GLY A 41 -6.43 -1.71 8.18
C GLY A 41 -4.92 -1.56 8.45
N TYR A 42 -4.57 -0.82 9.51
CA TYR A 42 -3.20 -0.57 9.90
C TYR A 42 -3.06 -0.74 11.43
N VAL A 43 -2.00 -1.41 11.83
CA VAL A 43 -1.67 -1.62 13.25
C VAL A 43 -0.20 -1.26 13.43
N ILE A 44 0.10 -0.45 14.43
CA ILE A 44 1.47 -0.06 14.78
C ILE A 44 2.27 -1.30 15.22
N PRO A 45 3.56 -1.44 14.86
CA PRO A 45 4.39 -2.53 15.37
C PRO A 45 4.39 -2.56 16.89
N GLN A 46 4.29 -3.75 17.49
CA GLN A 46 4.20 -3.90 18.96
C GLN A 46 5.39 -3.29 19.73
N ARG A 47 6.55 -3.18 19.09
CA ARG A 47 7.76 -2.63 19.69
C ARG A 47 8.01 -1.15 19.37
N ALA A 48 7.16 -0.54 18.54
CA ALA A 48 7.29 0.88 18.22
C ALA A 48 6.74 1.74 19.37
N ASP A 49 7.38 2.88 19.59
CA ASP A 49 6.81 3.88 20.51
C ASP A 49 5.55 4.47 19.87
N SER A 50 4.40 4.24 20.48
CA SER A 50 3.10 4.70 19.98
C SER A 50 2.99 6.23 19.84
N ARG A 51 3.90 6.99 20.45
CA ARG A 51 3.93 8.45 20.41
C ARG A 51 4.87 8.98 19.35
N ASP A 52 5.89 8.22 18.96
CA ASP A 52 6.83 8.62 17.91
C ASP A 52 6.38 8.08 16.55
N ILE A 53 5.42 8.76 15.94
CA ILE A 53 4.85 8.38 14.63
C ILE A 53 5.90 8.37 13.50
N SER A 54 7.03 9.06 13.68
CA SER A 54 8.09 9.11 12.66
C SER A 54 8.78 7.76 12.46
N THR A 55 8.75 6.90 13.48
CA THR A 55 9.31 5.55 13.45
C THR A 55 8.34 4.50 12.92
N HIS A 56 7.08 4.86 12.73
CA HIS A 56 6.07 3.92 12.29
C HIS A 56 6.19 3.64 10.78
N PRO A 57 6.10 2.37 10.35
CA PRO A 57 6.17 2.04 8.94
C PRO A 57 5.00 2.63 8.16
N VAL A 58 5.26 3.04 6.93
CA VAL A 58 4.20 3.33 5.95
C VAL A 58 3.84 2.03 5.25
N ALA A 59 2.57 1.75 5.08
CA ALA A 59 2.10 0.57 4.38
C ALA A 59 1.54 0.96 3.01
N LEU A 60 2.30 0.72 1.94
CA LEU A 60 1.76 0.73 0.58
C LEU A 60 1.31 -0.69 0.23
N ARG A 61 0.05 -0.84 -0.18
CA ARG A 61 -0.56 -2.11 -0.55
C ARG A 61 -1.09 -2.05 -1.97
N TYR A 62 -0.82 -3.09 -2.72
CA TYR A 62 -1.36 -3.28 -4.05
C TYR A 62 -2.07 -4.62 -4.17
N PHE A 63 -3.27 -4.59 -4.72
CA PHE A 63 -4.09 -5.78 -4.91
C PHE A 63 -4.91 -5.66 -6.20
N THR A 64 -5.16 -6.77 -6.87
CA THR A 64 -5.98 -6.78 -8.08
C THR A 64 -7.10 -7.80 -7.97
N GLN A 65 -8.30 -7.43 -8.39
CA GLN A 65 -9.45 -8.32 -8.43
C GLN A 65 -10.42 -7.88 -9.51
N ASN A 66 -10.94 -8.82 -10.30
CA ASN A 66 -11.97 -8.59 -11.33
C ASN A 66 -11.62 -7.46 -12.33
N GLY A 67 -10.35 -7.38 -12.76
CA GLY A 67 -9.88 -6.35 -13.68
C GLY A 67 -9.64 -4.98 -13.06
N GLN A 68 -9.91 -4.83 -11.77
CA GLN A 68 -9.61 -3.61 -11.01
C GLN A 68 -8.31 -3.73 -10.22
N ALA A 69 -7.61 -2.62 -10.08
CA ALA A 69 -6.47 -2.46 -9.20
C ALA A 69 -6.84 -1.56 -8.02
N PHE A 70 -6.36 -1.96 -6.86
CA PHE A 70 -6.50 -1.28 -5.58
C PHE A 70 -5.10 -0.91 -5.10
N LEU A 71 -4.87 0.36 -4.85
CA LEU A 71 -3.62 0.83 -4.29
C LEU A 71 -3.93 1.67 -3.05
N VAL A 72 -3.37 1.28 -1.91
CA VAL A 72 -3.70 1.85 -0.60
C VAL A 72 -2.43 2.24 0.13
N SER A 73 -2.30 3.50 0.46
CA SER A 73 -1.27 4.01 1.38
C SER A 73 -1.88 4.23 2.75
N SER A 74 -1.35 3.54 3.76
CA SER A 74 -1.77 3.70 5.16
C SER A 74 -0.58 4.04 6.04
N GLN A 75 -0.77 4.97 6.96
CA GLN A 75 0.27 5.35 7.92
C GLN A 75 -0.33 5.77 9.26
N SER A 76 0.46 5.68 10.30
CA SER A 76 0.06 6.17 11.62
C SER A 76 -0.25 7.67 11.56
N ASN A 77 -1.32 8.04 12.23
CA ASN A 77 -1.75 9.44 12.40
C ASN A 77 -1.79 9.82 13.91
N GLY A 78 -1.05 9.09 14.74
CA GLY A 78 -0.91 9.36 16.16
C GLY A 78 -2.14 9.00 16.98
N GLU A 79 -2.78 9.99 17.57
CA GLU A 79 -3.95 9.85 18.44
C GLU A 79 -5.24 10.20 17.70
N ASP A 80 -6.33 9.61 18.12
CA ASP A 80 -7.66 10.01 17.64
C ASP A 80 -8.19 11.25 18.40
N GLU A 81 -9.40 11.70 18.07
CA GLU A 81 -10.05 12.86 18.71
C GLU A 81 -10.29 12.69 20.23
N TYR A 82 -10.18 11.47 20.76
CA TYR A 82 -10.26 11.14 22.18
C TYR A 82 -8.90 10.92 22.82
N GLN A 83 -7.80 11.31 22.13
CA GLN A 83 -6.41 11.13 22.58
C GLN A 83 -6.03 9.64 22.78
N ARG A 84 -6.67 8.73 22.06
CA ARG A 84 -6.32 7.31 22.08
C ARG A 84 -5.28 7.06 21.02
N PRO A 85 -4.13 6.43 21.37
CA PRO A 85 -3.09 6.10 20.41
C PRO A 85 -3.56 5.02 19.41
N GLY A 86 -2.88 4.95 18.29
CA GLY A 86 -3.15 3.95 17.25
C GLY A 86 -4.09 4.42 16.16
N ASN A 87 -4.35 5.73 16.06
CA ASN A 87 -5.03 6.27 14.91
C ASN A 87 -4.14 6.15 13.66
N PHE A 88 -4.76 5.89 12.52
CA PHE A 88 -4.12 5.86 11.22
C PHE A 88 -4.98 6.54 10.17
N PHE A 89 -4.32 6.93 9.10
CA PHE A 89 -4.97 7.46 7.91
C PHE A 89 -4.63 6.56 6.72
N ALA A 90 -5.65 6.15 5.97
CA ALA A 90 -5.49 5.43 4.73
C ALA A 90 -6.07 6.23 3.57
N HIS A 91 -5.25 6.49 2.56
CA HIS A 91 -5.64 7.02 1.27
C HIS A 91 -5.62 5.90 0.25
N SER A 92 -6.76 5.63 -0.34
CA SER A 92 -6.93 4.54 -1.31
C SER A 92 -7.32 5.09 -2.67
N VAL A 93 -6.84 4.42 -3.73
CA VAL A 93 -7.31 4.60 -5.09
C VAL A 93 -7.73 3.27 -5.69
N VAL A 94 -8.76 3.30 -6.54
CA VAL A 94 -9.25 2.14 -7.28
C VAL A 94 -9.64 2.54 -8.69
N GLY A 95 -9.22 1.73 -9.67
CA GLY A 95 -9.49 1.94 -11.08
C GLY A 95 -9.22 0.67 -11.89
N ASP A 96 -9.26 0.76 -13.21
CA ASP A 96 -8.82 -0.34 -14.09
C ASP A 96 -7.32 -0.61 -13.88
N ILE A 97 -6.92 -1.88 -13.97
CA ILE A 97 -5.50 -2.28 -13.82
C ILE A 97 -4.60 -1.48 -14.77
N LYS A 98 -5.04 -1.26 -16.01
CA LYS A 98 -4.25 -0.51 -16.98
C LYS A 98 -4.07 0.94 -16.58
N GLU A 99 -5.10 1.55 -16.01
CA GLU A 99 -5.04 2.95 -15.58
C GLU A 99 -4.08 3.18 -14.41
N ILE A 100 -3.91 2.18 -13.53
CA ILE A 100 -3.06 2.30 -12.33
C ILE A 100 -1.65 1.78 -12.55
N SER A 101 -1.46 0.78 -13.44
CA SER A 101 -0.19 0.04 -13.52
C SER A 101 0.29 -0.28 -14.93
N GLU A 102 -0.25 0.34 -15.99
CA GLU A 102 0.14 0.01 -17.36
C GLU A 102 1.62 0.29 -17.65
N PHE A 103 2.13 1.42 -17.20
CA PHE A 103 3.48 1.88 -17.52
C PHE A 103 4.43 1.85 -16.32
N THR A 104 3.90 1.73 -15.11
CA THR A 104 4.68 1.86 -13.88
C THR A 104 4.25 0.83 -12.87
N ALA A 105 5.21 0.08 -12.33
CA ALA A 105 4.92 -0.85 -11.26
C ALA A 105 4.38 -0.09 -10.02
N PRO A 106 3.29 -0.55 -9.39
CA PRO A 106 2.64 0.18 -8.30
C PRO A 106 3.53 0.48 -7.10
N ILE A 107 4.60 -0.26 -6.89
CA ILE A 107 5.57 0.01 -5.83
C ILE A 107 6.31 1.34 -6.03
N PHE A 108 6.45 1.82 -7.26
CA PHE A 108 7.12 3.09 -7.56
C PHE A 108 6.36 4.31 -6.99
N TYR A 109 5.09 4.14 -6.60
CA TYR A 109 4.32 5.16 -5.89
C TYR A 109 4.56 5.15 -4.37
N TRP A 110 5.52 4.36 -3.90
CA TRP A 110 5.97 4.37 -2.51
C TRP A 110 6.37 5.77 -2.06
N ARG A 111 5.75 6.26 -0.97
CA ARG A 111 5.96 7.61 -0.41
C ARG A 111 5.78 8.77 -1.40
N SER A 112 5.08 8.57 -2.51
CA SER A 112 4.72 9.67 -3.40
C SER A 112 4.00 10.79 -2.64
N PRO A 113 4.28 12.07 -2.92
CA PRO A 113 3.56 13.22 -2.36
C PRO A 113 2.06 13.24 -2.68
N PHE A 114 1.62 12.44 -3.63
CA PHE A 114 0.20 12.21 -3.91
C PHE A 114 -0.56 11.67 -2.68
N TRP A 115 0.08 10.87 -1.85
CA TRP A 115 -0.57 10.24 -0.71
C TRP A 115 -0.82 11.24 0.41
N ILE A 116 -2.06 11.41 0.77
CA ILE A 116 -2.46 12.23 1.91
C ILE A 116 -2.36 11.39 3.19
N SER A 117 -1.75 11.95 4.21
CA SER A 117 -1.56 11.32 5.52
C SER A 117 -2.55 11.79 6.59
N HIS A 118 -3.22 12.90 6.34
CA HIS A 118 -4.25 13.46 7.21
C HIS A 118 -5.16 14.37 6.39
N ASP A 119 -6.37 14.55 6.84
CA ASP A 119 -7.31 15.51 6.25
C ASP A 119 -8.14 16.15 7.36
N ASN A 120 -7.97 17.46 7.53
CA ASN A 120 -8.69 18.29 8.51
C ASN A 120 -9.93 18.97 7.89
N SER A 121 -10.22 18.71 6.62
CA SER A 121 -11.41 19.27 5.97
C SER A 121 -12.68 18.56 6.43
N ASN A 122 -13.81 19.24 6.28
CA ASN A 122 -15.13 18.64 6.46
C ASN A 122 -15.67 18.00 5.16
N GLN A 123 -14.81 17.84 4.15
CA GLN A 123 -15.21 17.28 2.87
C GLN A 123 -15.49 15.78 3.01
N THR A 124 -16.64 15.36 2.52
CA THR A 124 -17.04 13.93 2.49
C THR A 124 -17.05 13.34 1.08
N LYS A 125 -16.89 14.21 0.05
CA LYS A 125 -16.85 13.79 -1.36
C LYS A 125 -15.48 14.11 -1.95
N LEU A 126 -14.84 13.10 -2.53
CA LEU A 126 -13.58 13.25 -3.24
C LEU A 126 -13.81 13.33 -4.75
N PRO A 127 -12.96 14.04 -5.49
CA PRO A 127 -13.04 14.05 -6.95
C PRO A 127 -12.74 12.64 -7.50
N ILE A 128 -13.36 12.34 -8.65
CA ILE A 128 -12.90 11.26 -9.50
C ILE A 128 -11.71 11.80 -10.28
N LEU A 129 -10.61 11.05 -10.31
CA LEU A 129 -9.43 11.45 -11.05
C LEU A 129 -9.57 11.03 -12.51
N SER A 130 -9.32 11.95 -13.42
CA SER A 130 -9.21 11.68 -14.85
C SER A 130 -7.82 11.16 -15.24
N GLU A 131 -6.82 11.44 -14.41
CA GLU A 131 -5.42 11.09 -14.57
C GLU A 131 -4.87 10.57 -13.23
N PHE A 132 -3.96 9.62 -13.28
CA PHE A 132 -3.25 9.11 -12.13
C PHE A 132 -1.76 9.06 -12.45
N GLU A 133 -1.09 10.13 -12.12
CA GLU A 133 0.33 10.31 -12.34
C GLU A 133 1.02 10.76 -11.04
N PRO A 134 1.07 9.89 -10.02
CA PRO A 134 1.77 10.22 -8.78
C PRO A 134 3.26 10.42 -9.06
N GLU A 135 3.87 11.35 -8.36
CA GLU A 135 5.32 11.54 -8.43
C GLU A 135 6.03 10.25 -8.01
N ILE A 136 6.99 9.82 -8.83
CA ILE A 136 7.79 8.63 -8.60
C ILE A 136 9.07 9.05 -7.88
N LEU A 137 9.27 8.52 -6.67
CA LEU A 137 10.47 8.76 -5.87
C LEU A 137 11.54 7.67 -6.02
N PHE A 138 11.14 6.47 -6.46
CA PHE A 138 12.08 5.42 -6.82
C PHE A 138 12.64 5.65 -8.23
N ASP A 139 13.95 5.54 -8.38
CA ASP A 139 14.61 5.47 -9.66
C ASP A 139 15.42 4.18 -9.82
N TYR A 140 15.83 3.88 -11.04
CA TYR A 140 16.59 2.67 -11.34
C TYR A 140 17.99 2.70 -10.71
N ASP A 141 18.58 3.85 -10.52
CA ASP A 141 19.92 4.00 -9.92
C ASP A 141 19.86 3.68 -8.43
N SER A 142 18.84 4.12 -7.71
CA SER A 142 18.66 3.77 -6.30
C SER A 142 18.38 2.27 -6.11
N ILE A 143 17.58 1.64 -6.98
CA ILE A 143 17.34 0.20 -6.99
C ILE A 143 18.66 -0.56 -7.24
N TRP A 144 19.44 -0.12 -8.24
CA TRP A 144 20.72 -0.72 -8.56
C TRP A 144 21.72 -0.60 -7.41
N ASN A 145 21.80 0.58 -6.81
CA ASN A 145 22.65 0.81 -5.64
C ASN A 145 22.22 -0.04 -4.44
N PHE A 146 20.92 -0.21 -4.23
CA PHE A 146 20.42 -1.09 -3.16
C PHE A 146 20.84 -2.54 -3.37
N ILE A 147 20.64 -3.10 -4.58
CA ILE A 147 20.89 -4.50 -4.84
C ILE A 147 22.39 -4.87 -4.83
N ASN A 148 23.26 -3.92 -5.14
CA ASN A 148 24.71 -4.14 -5.15
C ASN A 148 25.35 -4.08 -3.75
N GLN A 149 24.59 -3.90 -2.68
CA GLN A 149 25.13 -3.89 -1.33
C GLN A 149 25.15 -5.30 -0.71
N GLY A 150 26.31 -5.68 -0.20
CA GLY A 150 26.48 -6.94 0.53
C GLY A 150 26.07 -8.16 -0.29
N LYS A 151 25.19 -8.99 0.27
CA LYS A 151 24.69 -10.22 -0.36
C LYS A 151 23.28 -10.06 -0.97
N ARG A 152 22.81 -8.83 -1.23
CA ARG A 152 21.44 -8.59 -1.67
C ARG A 152 21.11 -9.23 -3.01
N LEU A 153 22.09 -9.34 -3.92
CA LEU A 153 21.89 -10.03 -5.20
C LEU A 153 21.56 -11.52 -5.00
N GLU A 154 22.24 -12.20 -4.08
CA GLU A 154 21.95 -13.61 -3.75
C GLU A 154 20.54 -13.79 -3.16
N TRP A 155 20.10 -12.82 -2.37
CA TRP A 155 18.73 -12.81 -1.83
C TRP A 155 17.69 -12.50 -2.90
N LEU A 156 17.99 -11.59 -3.83
CA LEU A 156 17.10 -11.30 -4.95
C LEU A 156 16.84 -12.54 -5.79
N GLU A 157 17.87 -13.33 -6.12
CA GLU A 157 17.71 -14.61 -6.84
C GLU A 157 16.70 -15.53 -6.14
N LYS A 158 16.82 -15.68 -4.81
CA LYS A 158 15.89 -16.50 -4.02
C LYS A 158 14.47 -15.95 -4.03
N LEU A 159 14.32 -14.63 -3.92
CA LEU A 159 13.01 -13.98 -3.99
C LEU A 159 12.37 -14.14 -5.37
N LEU A 160 13.14 -13.99 -6.46
CA LEU A 160 12.64 -14.20 -7.82
C LEU A 160 12.21 -15.67 -8.05
N CYS A 161 12.99 -16.65 -7.56
CA CYS A 161 12.59 -18.05 -7.59
C CYS A 161 11.28 -18.29 -6.84
N ALA A 162 11.13 -17.71 -5.64
CA ALA A 162 9.91 -17.81 -4.85
C ALA A 162 8.69 -17.20 -5.55
N VAL A 163 8.87 -16.06 -6.23
CA VAL A 163 7.81 -15.42 -7.03
C VAL A 163 7.40 -16.27 -8.23
N ILE A 164 8.37 -16.88 -8.92
CA ILE A 164 8.10 -17.78 -10.05
C ILE A 164 7.38 -19.05 -9.60
N ASP A 165 7.72 -19.56 -8.41
CA ASP A 165 7.11 -20.79 -7.84
C ASP A 165 5.70 -20.50 -7.23
N TYR A 166 5.39 -19.27 -6.92
CA TYR A 166 4.17 -18.90 -6.22
C TYR A 166 2.88 -19.43 -6.87
N PRO A 167 2.69 -19.38 -8.20
CA PRO A 167 1.46 -19.90 -8.83
C PRO A 167 1.16 -21.37 -8.52
N GLN A 168 2.18 -22.20 -8.33
CA GLN A 168 2.06 -23.62 -7.97
C GLN A 168 2.05 -23.84 -6.46
N SER A 169 2.98 -23.20 -5.75
CA SER A 169 3.16 -23.42 -4.31
C SER A 169 2.13 -22.73 -3.45
N GLN A 170 1.59 -21.61 -3.91
CA GLN A 170 0.73 -20.69 -3.14
C GLN A 170 1.38 -20.23 -1.81
N ARG A 171 2.72 -20.37 -1.71
CA ARG A 171 3.48 -19.99 -0.51
C ARG A 171 3.75 -18.50 -0.53
N LYS A 172 3.23 -17.83 0.47
CA LYS A 172 3.44 -16.40 0.67
C LYS A 172 4.91 -16.06 0.87
N ILE A 173 5.37 -14.95 0.31
CA ILE A 173 6.73 -14.45 0.44
C ILE A 173 6.72 -13.39 1.53
N ILE A 174 7.38 -13.68 2.65
CA ILE A 174 7.48 -12.74 3.78
C ILE A 174 8.89 -12.17 3.80
N ILE A 175 9.00 -10.85 3.76
CA ILE A 175 10.26 -10.11 3.83
C ILE A 175 10.35 -9.44 5.20
N LEU A 176 11.32 -9.89 5.99
CA LEU A 176 11.62 -9.32 7.30
C LEU A 176 12.82 -8.39 7.17
N ASP A 177 12.56 -7.10 7.06
CA ASP A 177 13.59 -6.07 6.90
C ASP A 177 13.01 -4.72 7.37
N ASP A 178 13.82 -3.65 7.41
CA ASP A 178 13.28 -2.31 7.61
C ASP A 178 12.33 -1.90 6.47
N ASN A 179 11.43 -0.98 6.77
CA ASN A 179 10.32 -0.63 5.87
C ASN A 179 10.78 -0.09 4.51
N GLU A 180 11.89 0.66 4.47
CA GLU A 180 12.50 1.14 3.22
C GLU A 180 13.08 -0.02 2.42
N SER A 181 13.86 -0.88 3.08
CA SER A 181 14.45 -2.06 2.44
C SER A 181 13.37 -2.99 1.87
N VAL A 182 12.26 -3.18 2.57
CA VAL A 182 11.11 -3.96 2.04
C VAL A 182 10.58 -3.36 0.75
N ALA A 183 10.40 -2.03 0.71
CA ALA A 183 9.94 -1.36 -0.51
C ALA A 183 10.94 -1.52 -1.67
N PHE A 184 12.26 -1.41 -1.39
CA PHE A 184 13.30 -1.69 -2.38
C PHE A 184 13.28 -3.14 -2.87
N TRP A 185 13.09 -4.12 -2.00
CA TRP A 185 12.97 -5.53 -2.40
C TRP A 185 11.80 -5.74 -3.36
N ILE A 186 10.63 -5.15 -3.06
CA ILE A 186 9.46 -5.24 -3.93
C ILE A 186 9.72 -4.52 -5.26
N ALA A 187 10.43 -3.39 -5.26
CA ALA A 187 10.82 -2.68 -6.47
C ALA A 187 11.78 -3.52 -7.33
N CYS A 188 12.82 -4.13 -6.73
CA CYS A 188 13.73 -5.05 -7.43
C CYS A 188 12.97 -6.22 -8.08
N ILE A 189 12.06 -6.85 -7.34
CA ILE A 189 11.21 -7.92 -7.88
C ILE A 189 10.37 -7.40 -9.05
N SER A 190 9.69 -6.26 -8.88
CA SER A 190 8.79 -5.72 -9.89
C SER A 190 9.52 -5.34 -11.18
N THR A 191 10.76 -4.87 -11.11
CA THR A 191 11.58 -4.50 -12.26
C THR A 191 12.21 -5.70 -12.98
N ALA A 192 12.37 -6.81 -12.28
CA ALA A 192 12.92 -8.04 -12.87
C ALA A 192 11.92 -8.78 -13.77
N PHE A 193 10.64 -8.46 -13.68
CA PHE A 193 9.57 -9.07 -14.47
C PHE A 193 9.01 -8.10 -15.53
N THR A 194 8.32 -8.66 -16.52
CA THR A 194 7.56 -7.82 -17.45
C THR A 194 6.44 -7.09 -16.72
N ALA A 195 6.04 -5.91 -17.20
CA ALA A 195 4.95 -5.13 -16.62
C ALA A 195 3.67 -5.97 -16.43
N ARG A 196 3.33 -6.80 -17.44
CA ARG A 196 2.15 -7.69 -17.38
C ARG A 196 2.22 -8.73 -16.24
N TYR A 197 3.41 -9.18 -15.86
CA TYR A 197 3.57 -10.09 -14.73
C TYR A 197 3.57 -9.33 -13.41
N ALA A 198 4.31 -8.24 -13.34
CA ALA A 198 4.39 -7.38 -12.16
C ALA A 198 3.00 -6.85 -11.72
N GLN A 199 2.11 -6.53 -12.66
CA GLN A 199 0.73 -6.14 -12.40
C GLN A 199 -0.11 -7.19 -11.65
N LYS A 200 0.32 -8.45 -11.64
CA LYS A 200 -0.39 -9.54 -10.95
C LYS A 200 0.16 -9.81 -9.55
N LEU A 201 1.31 -9.23 -9.22
CA LEU A 201 1.96 -9.43 -7.92
C LEU A 201 1.32 -8.50 -6.89
N SER A 202 0.45 -9.04 -6.06
CA SER A 202 -0.07 -8.30 -4.91
C SER A 202 1.00 -8.19 -3.83
N PHE A 203 1.06 -7.02 -3.18
CA PHE A 203 2.04 -6.79 -2.12
C PHE A 203 1.54 -5.86 -1.02
N ALA A 204 2.20 -5.95 0.13
CA ALA A 204 2.17 -4.95 1.20
C ALA A 204 3.60 -4.66 1.67
N THR A 205 4.00 -3.39 1.72
CA THR A 205 5.31 -3.01 2.26
C THR A 205 5.40 -3.14 3.77
N TYR A 206 4.24 -3.17 4.43
CA TYR A 206 4.10 -3.48 5.85
C TYR A 206 2.75 -4.11 6.15
N HIS A 207 2.76 -5.16 6.96
CA HIS A 207 1.58 -5.74 7.59
C HIS A 207 1.95 -6.34 8.94
N HIS A 208 1.19 -6.01 10.00
CA HIS A 208 1.46 -6.45 11.37
C HIS A 208 1.39 -7.97 11.58
N ASP A 209 0.56 -8.64 10.79
CA ASP A 209 0.48 -10.11 10.74
C ASP A 209 0.63 -10.59 9.30
N PRO A 210 1.87 -10.91 8.87
CA PRO A 210 2.12 -11.29 7.49
C PRO A 210 1.47 -12.61 7.08
N TYR A 211 1.13 -13.47 8.04
CA TYR A 211 0.53 -14.78 7.74
C TYR A 211 -0.94 -14.68 7.31
N THR A 212 -1.69 -13.73 7.85
CA THR A 212 -3.11 -13.51 7.50
C THR A 212 -3.31 -12.52 6.37
N ALA A 213 -2.28 -11.75 6.01
CA ALA A 213 -2.34 -10.75 4.94
C ALA A 213 -2.73 -11.37 3.58
N PRO A 214 -3.61 -10.75 2.76
CA PRO A 214 -4.09 -11.34 1.50
C PRO A 214 -3.14 -11.10 0.31
N PHE A 215 -1.87 -10.87 0.55
CA PHE A 215 -0.90 -10.50 -0.48
C PHE A 215 0.10 -11.63 -0.77
N THR A 216 0.63 -11.64 -1.98
CA THR A 216 1.71 -12.55 -2.41
C THR A 216 3.02 -12.23 -1.71
N ILE A 217 3.37 -10.93 -1.63
CA ILE A 217 4.60 -10.44 -1.00
C ILE A 217 4.21 -9.55 0.17
N VAL A 218 4.77 -9.81 1.35
CA VAL A 218 4.44 -9.08 2.57
C VAL A 218 5.71 -8.70 3.33
N GLY A 219 5.86 -7.42 3.59
CA GLY A 219 6.84 -6.88 4.53
C GLY A 219 6.30 -6.83 5.96
N THR A 220 7.19 -6.98 6.93
CA THR A 220 6.84 -6.92 8.36
C THR A 220 8.04 -6.47 9.18
#